data_e7fe00e941ced6d04c9a0fce69e9035f
#
_entry.id   e7fe00e941ced6d04c9a0fce69e9035f
#
_cell.length_a   1.000
_cell.length_b   1.000
_cell.length_c   1.000
_cell.angle_alpha   90.00
_cell.angle_beta   90.00
_cell.angle_gamma   90.00
#
_symmetry.space_group_name_H-M   'P 1'
#
loop_
_entity.id
_entity.type
_entity.pdbx_description
1 polymer ?
#
loop_
_entity_poly.entity_id
_entity_poly.type
_entity_poly.pdbx_seq_one_letter_code
_entity_poly.pdbx_strand_id
1 'polypeptide(L)'
;MSFSGGGYRAATFDLGTLSFLNSIHLDGGRTLLDCVVALSSVSGGTIPAMRYMLARARGEGVDKMVEELFGFLCNEDLMTDALQRLSNEKANRDASSIKIMAEIYDRLLFGNSTMADIIDNFDRNPVKDYTALATDFDNSLPFRFRLTEGKMSDGSRMTYGVFGNQKHSIGRSVVRHITPGEAMACSSCYPSGFEPMMYPDDFQVMRHDELVSGIKSRFGLMDGGLVDNQGIEPILLAEERMRKYRADKSRTDKALDLIIVSDVSSPYMEGYAPSEQALPDSVGRLTLGRLRNYGLISEVVVMLLFIVALVLGSNFWLGVMSVILAIVTLANIIGAVLKSKMFAAIRKTFVGDRAAFISHLKFATIEAMLMNRAKSVIMMSSEIFFKRMRQLNYGAIYDDKEWHNRVVSSTVYELRPGERWESMKRNGTLADYLAPSEAVQQNSALAASMGTTLWFTAEEKAQGMPQALLAAGQYGMCHNLLDYIDAIEKDGTNLTEGHRLLVSCKPQLLAAWQKFQENPRWMVPDVTRS
;
A
#
# COMPACT_ATOMS: atom_id res chain seq x y z
N MET A 1 14.47 9.70 5.36
CA MET A 1 13.39 9.81 4.36
C MET A 1 12.42 8.67 4.53
N SER A 2 11.12 8.91 4.36
CA SER A 2 10.09 7.87 4.43
C SER A 2 9.18 7.90 3.21
N PHE A 3 8.76 6.72 2.74
CA PHE A 3 7.88 6.51 1.60
C PHE A 3 6.58 5.87 2.07
N SER A 4 5.46 6.51 1.77
CA SER A 4 4.15 6.04 2.20
C SER A 4 3.63 4.88 1.36
N GLY A 5 2.64 4.16 1.90
CA GLY A 5 1.86 3.20 1.15
C GLY A 5 0.91 3.86 0.14
N GLY A 6 0.49 3.11 -0.88
CA GLY A 6 -0.47 3.58 -1.88
C GLY A 6 -0.34 2.95 -3.27
N GLY A 7 0.06 1.68 -3.36
CA GLY A 7 0.16 0.93 -4.63
C GLY A 7 1.10 1.58 -5.64
N TYR A 8 0.78 1.48 -6.93
CA TYR A 8 1.58 2.08 -8.01
C TYR A 8 1.61 3.61 -7.96
N ARG A 9 0.59 4.24 -7.38
CA ARG A 9 0.61 5.69 -7.13
C ARG A 9 1.80 6.08 -6.24
N ALA A 10 2.00 5.37 -5.12
CA ALA A 10 3.14 5.59 -4.23
C ALA A 10 4.45 5.22 -4.93
N ALA A 11 4.52 4.04 -5.53
CA ALA A 11 5.74 3.57 -6.20
C ALA A 11 6.27 4.59 -7.23
N THR A 12 5.36 5.16 -8.03
CA THR A 12 5.74 6.09 -9.10
C THR A 12 6.08 7.48 -8.55
N PHE A 13 5.32 7.97 -7.57
CA PHE A 13 5.58 9.26 -6.93
C PHE A 13 6.92 9.26 -6.16
N ASP A 14 7.17 8.22 -5.38
CA ASP A 14 8.40 8.07 -4.59
C ASP A 14 9.62 7.84 -5.49
N LEU A 15 9.44 7.14 -6.63
CA LEU A 15 10.48 7.04 -7.66
C LEU A 15 10.84 8.42 -8.23
N GLY A 16 9.84 9.29 -8.42
CA GLY A 16 10.05 10.68 -8.81
C GLY A 16 10.86 11.46 -7.77
N THR A 17 10.57 11.25 -6.49
CA THR A 17 11.32 11.83 -5.37
C THR A 17 12.80 11.39 -5.41
N LEU A 18 13.08 10.08 -5.57
CA LEU A 18 14.45 9.56 -5.71
C LEU A 18 15.16 10.16 -6.92
N SER A 19 14.50 10.19 -8.08
CA SER A 19 15.02 10.75 -9.31
C SER A 19 15.41 12.22 -9.14
N PHE A 20 14.54 13.02 -8.53
CA PHE A 20 14.82 14.44 -8.31
C PHE A 20 16.01 14.65 -7.36
N LEU A 21 16.03 13.98 -6.20
CA LEU A 21 17.13 14.11 -5.26
C LEU A 21 18.47 13.68 -5.86
N ASN A 22 18.46 12.68 -6.77
CA ASN A 22 19.66 12.26 -7.51
C ASN A 22 20.14 13.30 -8.54
N SER A 23 19.27 14.15 -9.04
CA SER A 23 19.60 15.19 -10.03
C SER A 23 20.29 16.43 -9.42
N ILE A 24 20.24 16.60 -8.10
CA ILE A 24 20.85 17.74 -7.41
C ILE A 24 22.27 17.35 -7.00
N HIS A 25 23.24 17.96 -7.67
CA HIS A 25 24.65 17.64 -7.52
C HIS A 25 25.30 18.43 -6.38
N LEU A 26 26.15 17.74 -5.65
CA LEU A 26 26.98 18.26 -4.57
C LEU A 26 28.47 18.16 -4.94
N ASP A 27 29.33 18.84 -4.18
CA ASP A 27 30.75 18.71 -4.35
C ASP A 27 31.24 17.26 -4.17
N GLY A 28 32.30 16.90 -4.95
CA GLY A 28 32.88 15.57 -4.90
C GLY A 28 32.13 14.48 -5.63
N GLY A 29 31.23 14.85 -6.56
CA GLY A 29 30.49 13.90 -7.41
C GLY A 29 29.34 13.18 -6.68
N ARG A 30 28.97 13.65 -5.50
CA ARG A 30 27.79 13.18 -4.76
C ARG A 30 26.53 13.89 -5.23
N THR A 31 25.38 13.35 -4.85
CA THR A 31 24.08 13.97 -5.07
C THR A 31 23.37 14.22 -3.72
N LEU A 32 22.29 14.99 -3.73
CA LEU A 32 21.48 15.19 -2.54
C LEU A 32 20.87 13.87 -2.04
N LEU A 33 20.62 12.91 -2.93
CA LEU A 33 20.17 11.56 -2.57
C LEU A 33 21.22 10.80 -1.74
N ASP A 34 22.52 11.04 -1.98
CA ASP A 34 23.60 10.43 -1.18
C ASP A 34 23.67 10.96 0.26
N CYS A 35 22.90 11.98 0.61
CA CYS A 35 22.75 12.48 1.98
C CYS A 35 21.65 11.75 2.77
N VAL A 36 20.88 10.87 2.12
CA VAL A 36 19.84 10.08 2.78
C VAL A 36 20.48 8.91 3.53
N VAL A 37 20.60 9.05 4.86
CA VAL A 37 21.23 8.04 5.73
C VAL A 37 20.24 7.08 6.39
N ALA A 38 18.95 7.44 6.44
CA ALA A 38 17.88 6.57 6.93
C ALA A 38 16.73 6.58 5.91
N LEU A 39 16.23 5.38 5.58
CA LEU A 39 15.13 5.20 4.63
C LEU A 39 14.12 4.22 5.21
N SER A 40 12.85 4.59 5.22
CA SER A 40 11.75 3.68 5.52
C SER A 40 10.74 3.65 4.39
N SER A 41 10.00 2.55 4.28
CA SER A 41 9.03 2.38 3.21
C SER A 41 7.89 1.49 3.63
N VAL A 42 6.73 1.72 3.01
CA VAL A 42 5.49 1.00 3.31
C VAL A 42 4.78 0.65 2.01
N SER A 43 4.29 -0.58 1.88
CA SER A 43 3.44 -1.00 0.75
C SER A 43 4.04 -0.61 -0.61
N GLY A 44 3.30 0.10 -1.46
CA GLY A 44 3.77 0.56 -2.77
C GLY A 44 5.07 1.36 -2.73
N GLY A 45 5.31 2.15 -1.68
CA GLY A 45 6.57 2.89 -1.49
C GLY A 45 7.78 1.97 -1.27
N THR A 46 7.56 0.70 -0.90
CA THR A 46 8.63 -0.29 -0.77
C THR A 46 9.20 -0.73 -2.13
N ILE A 47 8.43 -0.62 -3.22
CA ILE A 47 8.93 -0.95 -4.56
C ILE A 47 10.17 -0.13 -4.93
N PRO A 48 10.11 1.22 -5.00
CA PRO A 48 11.26 2.03 -5.35
C PRO A 48 12.35 2.00 -4.26
N ALA A 49 11.97 1.93 -2.98
CA ALA A 49 12.93 1.89 -1.89
C ALA A 49 13.79 0.62 -1.93
N MET A 50 13.17 -0.55 -2.03
CA MET A 50 13.89 -1.83 -2.07
C MET A 50 14.70 -1.98 -3.37
N ARG A 51 14.16 -1.53 -4.52
CA ARG A 51 14.89 -1.53 -5.79
C ARG A 51 16.10 -0.59 -5.73
N TYR A 52 15.97 0.58 -5.08
CA TYR A 52 17.10 1.48 -4.82
C TYR A 52 18.18 0.82 -3.96
N MET A 53 17.80 0.20 -2.84
CA MET A 53 18.74 -0.49 -1.96
C MET A 53 19.50 -1.60 -2.69
N LEU A 54 18.83 -2.37 -3.52
CA LEU A 54 19.43 -3.44 -4.33
C LEU A 54 20.33 -2.87 -5.44
N ALA A 55 19.91 -1.81 -6.13
CA ALA A 55 20.69 -1.15 -7.18
C ALA A 55 22.01 -0.63 -6.61
N ARG A 56 21.96 0.05 -5.46
CA ARG A 56 23.18 0.55 -4.80
C ARG A 56 24.12 -0.58 -4.37
N ALA A 57 23.56 -1.67 -3.82
CA ALA A 57 24.34 -2.86 -3.46
C ALA A 57 25.05 -3.47 -4.67
N ARG A 58 24.40 -3.49 -5.83
CA ARG A 58 24.96 -3.98 -7.09
C ARG A 58 25.92 -2.99 -7.80
N GLY A 59 25.99 -1.74 -7.32
CA GLY A 59 26.75 -0.66 -7.97
C GLY A 59 26.09 -0.15 -9.25
N GLU A 60 24.78 -0.34 -9.40
CA GLU A 60 23.99 0.20 -10.52
C GLU A 60 23.81 1.72 -10.35
N GLY A 61 23.82 2.46 -11.47
CA GLY A 61 23.51 3.88 -11.47
C GLY A 61 22.02 4.14 -11.17
N VAL A 62 21.77 5.19 -10.39
CA VAL A 62 20.37 5.52 -9.97
C VAL A 62 19.51 5.89 -11.17
N ASP A 63 20.04 6.65 -12.14
CA ASP A 63 19.26 7.05 -13.33
C ASP A 63 18.80 5.84 -14.14
N LYS A 64 19.70 4.87 -14.35
CA LYS A 64 19.35 3.59 -15.01
C LYS A 64 18.26 2.84 -14.22
N MET A 65 18.41 2.76 -12.89
CA MET A 65 17.40 2.13 -12.03
C MET A 65 16.03 2.82 -12.14
N VAL A 66 16.02 4.16 -12.21
CA VAL A 66 14.78 4.95 -12.38
C VAL A 66 14.12 4.64 -13.73
N GLU A 67 14.88 4.62 -14.83
CA GLU A 67 14.37 4.31 -16.16
C GLU A 67 13.78 2.89 -16.23
N GLU A 68 14.53 1.90 -15.74
CA GLU A 68 14.09 0.49 -15.74
C GLU A 68 12.83 0.29 -14.89
N LEU A 69 12.81 0.85 -13.66
CA LEU A 69 11.66 0.71 -12.78
C LEU A 69 10.44 1.48 -13.31
N PHE A 70 10.64 2.66 -13.87
CA PHE A 70 9.54 3.41 -14.48
C PHE A 70 8.97 2.69 -15.70
N GLY A 71 9.84 2.14 -16.56
CA GLY A 71 9.43 1.28 -17.68
C GLY A 71 8.60 0.07 -17.21
N PHE A 72 9.05 -0.61 -16.16
CA PHE A 72 8.31 -1.70 -15.52
C PHE A 72 6.92 -1.25 -15.05
N LEU A 73 6.83 -0.17 -14.26
CA LEU A 73 5.55 0.34 -13.74
C LEU A 73 4.58 0.75 -14.86
N CYS A 74 5.09 1.26 -15.98
CA CYS A 74 4.26 1.62 -17.14
C CYS A 74 3.72 0.40 -17.91
N ASN A 75 4.50 -0.68 -17.99
CA ASN A 75 4.22 -1.76 -18.93
C ASN A 75 3.61 -3.02 -18.27
N GLU A 76 3.98 -3.31 -17.00
CA GLU A 76 3.58 -4.53 -16.33
C GLU A 76 2.27 -4.39 -15.54
N ASP A 77 1.45 -5.43 -15.60
CA ASP A 77 0.23 -5.60 -14.81
C ASP A 77 0.40 -6.83 -13.91
N LEU A 78 0.87 -6.58 -12.69
CA LEU A 78 1.16 -7.61 -11.70
C LEU A 78 -0.07 -8.44 -11.32
N MET A 79 -1.24 -7.82 -11.29
CA MET A 79 -2.48 -8.52 -10.91
C MET A 79 -2.94 -9.49 -11.98
N THR A 80 -2.82 -9.12 -13.26
CA THR A 80 -3.13 -10.03 -14.36
C THR A 80 -2.20 -11.25 -14.36
N ASP A 81 -0.88 -11.07 -14.17
CA ASP A 81 0.07 -12.19 -14.05
C ASP A 81 -0.26 -13.09 -12.85
N ALA A 82 -0.57 -12.49 -11.69
CA ALA A 82 -0.96 -13.25 -10.49
C ALA A 82 -2.25 -14.07 -10.69
N LEU A 83 -3.28 -13.46 -11.28
CA LEU A 83 -4.56 -14.14 -11.54
C LEU A 83 -4.40 -15.26 -12.58
N GLN A 84 -3.58 -15.08 -13.63
CA GLN A 84 -3.27 -16.12 -14.61
C GLN A 84 -2.58 -17.31 -13.97
N ARG A 85 -1.62 -17.07 -13.06
CA ARG A 85 -0.95 -18.15 -12.32
C ARG A 85 -1.91 -18.88 -11.41
N LEU A 86 -2.72 -18.16 -10.63
CA LEU A 86 -3.75 -18.76 -9.78
C LEU A 86 -4.74 -19.62 -10.57
N SER A 87 -5.11 -19.20 -11.78
CA SER A 87 -6.04 -19.95 -12.64
C SER A 87 -5.42 -21.24 -13.23
N ASN A 88 -4.10 -21.27 -13.39
CA ASN A 88 -3.36 -22.40 -13.96
C ASN A 88 -2.90 -23.40 -12.87
N GLU A 89 -2.80 -23.00 -11.63
CA GLU A 89 -2.54 -23.93 -10.54
C GLU A 89 -3.75 -24.85 -10.35
N LYS A 90 -3.53 -26.15 -10.36
CA LYS A 90 -4.54 -27.14 -9.97
C LYS A 90 -5.10 -26.71 -8.63
N ALA A 91 -6.44 -26.60 -8.53
CA ALA A 91 -7.16 -26.13 -7.35
C ALA A 91 -6.56 -26.70 -6.05
N ASN A 92 -5.56 -26.03 -5.54
CA ASN A 92 -4.90 -26.36 -4.29
C ASN A 92 -5.45 -25.38 -3.24
N ARG A 93 -6.00 -25.89 -2.15
CA ARG A 93 -6.49 -25.07 -1.03
C ARG A 93 -5.37 -24.24 -0.37
N ASP A 94 -4.12 -24.57 -0.66
CA ASP A 94 -2.92 -23.93 -0.13
C ASP A 94 -2.33 -22.86 -1.07
N ALA A 95 -3.02 -22.53 -2.18
CA ALA A 95 -2.58 -21.46 -3.07
C ALA A 95 -2.78 -20.09 -2.37
N SER A 96 -1.67 -19.46 -2.02
CA SER A 96 -1.63 -18.12 -1.42
C SER A 96 -1.39 -17.09 -2.52
N SER A 97 -2.32 -16.13 -2.68
CA SER A 97 -2.21 -15.08 -3.70
C SER A 97 -1.02 -14.15 -3.41
N ILE A 98 -0.76 -13.87 -2.15
CA ILE A 98 0.37 -13.02 -1.74
C ILE A 98 1.72 -13.70 -1.97
N LYS A 99 1.81 -15.02 -1.82
CA LYS A 99 3.01 -15.80 -2.14
C LYS A 99 3.34 -15.71 -3.64
N ILE A 100 2.33 -15.84 -4.49
CA ILE A 100 2.49 -15.68 -5.94
C ILE A 100 2.97 -14.25 -6.27
N MET A 101 2.43 -13.24 -5.59
CA MET A 101 2.92 -11.87 -5.74
C MET A 101 4.38 -11.71 -5.32
N ALA A 102 4.81 -12.34 -4.24
CA ALA A 102 6.22 -12.33 -3.83
C ALA A 102 7.13 -12.91 -4.92
N GLU A 103 6.76 -14.06 -5.52
CA GLU A 103 7.50 -14.69 -6.61
C GLU A 103 7.53 -13.83 -7.89
N ILE A 104 6.45 -13.09 -8.17
CA ILE A 104 6.38 -12.15 -9.30
C ILE A 104 7.33 -10.98 -9.05
N TYR A 105 7.32 -10.37 -7.87
CA TYR A 105 8.24 -9.30 -7.49
C TYR A 105 9.70 -9.76 -7.61
N ASP A 106 10.04 -10.93 -7.09
CA ASP A 106 11.40 -11.46 -7.18
C ASP A 106 11.86 -11.62 -8.61
N ARG A 107 11.03 -12.20 -9.44
CA ARG A 107 11.36 -12.46 -10.84
C ARG A 107 11.50 -11.18 -11.67
N LEU A 108 10.54 -10.27 -11.54
CA LEU A 108 10.42 -9.11 -12.43
C LEU A 108 11.19 -7.87 -11.93
N LEU A 109 11.25 -7.66 -10.61
CA LEU A 109 11.84 -6.46 -10.02
C LEU A 109 13.23 -6.70 -9.42
N PHE A 110 13.43 -7.87 -8.79
CA PHE A 110 14.62 -8.08 -7.97
C PHE A 110 15.60 -9.12 -8.55
N GLY A 111 15.26 -9.76 -9.69
CA GLY A 111 16.14 -10.72 -10.36
C GLY A 111 16.49 -11.91 -9.48
N ASN A 112 15.52 -12.40 -8.70
CA ASN A 112 15.65 -13.49 -7.75
C ASN A 112 16.78 -13.31 -6.71
N SER A 113 17.08 -12.07 -6.33
CA SER A 113 18.03 -11.76 -5.26
C SER A 113 17.51 -12.18 -3.90
N THR A 114 18.45 -12.29 -2.96
CA THR A 114 18.15 -12.49 -1.54
C THR A 114 18.60 -11.27 -0.73
N MET A 115 18.19 -11.20 0.53
CA MET A 115 18.68 -10.15 1.44
C MET A 115 20.19 -10.23 1.66
N ALA A 116 20.82 -11.40 1.43
CA ALA A 116 22.27 -11.53 1.48
C ALA A 116 22.95 -10.61 0.46
N ASP A 117 22.40 -10.47 -0.76
CA ASP A 117 22.98 -9.61 -1.81
C ASP A 117 23.06 -8.14 -1.39
N ILE A 118 22.04 -7.68 -0.64
CA ILE A 118 22.03 -6.32 -0.10
C ILE A 118 22.93 -6.21 1.14
N ILE A 119 22.86 -7.18 2.07
CA ILE A 119 23.61 -7.17 3.33
C ILE A 119 25.12 -7.17 3.06
N ASP A 120 25.59 -8.02 2.15
CA ASP A 120 27.04 -8.19 1.87
C ASP A 120 27.66 -6.99 1.15
N ASN A 121 26.83 -6.15 0.52
CA ASN A 121 27.27 -4.96 -0.20
C ASN A 121 26.64 -3.67 0.36
N PHE A 122 26.20 -3.69 1.61
CA PHE A 122 25.46 -2.57 2.23
C PHE A 122 26.30 -1.31 2.38
N ASP A 123 27.61 -1.47 2.52
CA ASP A 123 28.60 -0.37 2.59
C ASP A 123 28.61 0.53 1.36
N ARG A 124 28.19 0.00 0.21
CA ARG A 124 28.01 0.78 -1.03
C ARG A 124 26.80 1.72 -0.98
N ASN A 125 25.88 1.49 -0.04
CA ASN A 125 24.71 2.34 0.14
C ASN A 125 25.05 3.57 0.99
N PRO A 126 24.56 4.78 0.64
CA PRO A 126 24.58 5.91 1.54
C PRO A 126 23.65 5.69 2.74
N VAL A 127 22.56 4.96 2.55
CA VAL A 127 21.59 4.59 3.59
C VAL A 127 22.23 3.63 4.59
N LYS A 128 22.20 3.99 5.88
CA LYS A 128 22.78 3.22 7.00
C LYS A 128 21.74 2.51 7.85
N ASP A 129 20.49 2.87 7.70
CA ASP A 129 19.33 2.22 8.33
C ASP A 129 18.17 2.20 7.33
N TYR A 130 17.81 1.02 6.85
CA TYR A 130 16.68 0.80 5.96
C TYR A 130 15.64 -0.05 6.65
N THR A 131 14.37 0.31 6.52
CA THR A 131 13.25 -0.49 7.05
C THR A 131 12.09 -0.52 6.04
N ALA A 132 11.74 -1.73 5.56
CA ALA A 132 10.44 -2.00 4.99
C ALA A 132 9.49 -2.42 6.12
N LEU A 133 8.32 -1.79 6.18
CA LEU A 133 7.36 -1.98 7.27
C LEU A 133 6.24 -2.92 6.85
N ALA A 134 5.93 -3.88 7.71
CA ALA A 134 4.74 -4.72 7.68
C ALA A 134 4.03 -4.67 9.03
N THR A 135 2.87 -5.31 9.12
CA THR A 135 2.11 -5.48 10.36
C THR A 135 2.12 -6.93 10.78
N ASP A 136 2.51 -7.20 12.00
CA ASP A 136 2.29 -8.49 12.68
C ASP A 136 0.79 -8.62 12.95
N PHE A 137 0.13 -9.50 12.18
CA PHE A 137 -1.32 -9.63 12.20
C PHE A 137 -1.83 -10.26 13.51
N ASP A 138 -1.01 -11.11 14.14
CA ASP A 138 -1.39 -11.80 15.37
C ASP A 138 -1.38 -10.87 16.59
N ASN A 139 -0.49 -9.86 16.58
CA ASN A 139 -0.26 -8.99 17.73
C ASN A 139 -0.60 -7.52 17.49
N SER A 140 -0.99 -7.14 16.27
CA SER A 140 -1.25 -5.74 15.88
C SER A 140 -0.05 -4.81 16.15
N LEU A 141 1.16 -5.31 15.91
CA LEU A 141 2.41 -4.59 16.13
C LEU A 141 3.13 -4.32 14.81
N PRO A 142 3.90 -3.23 14.69
CA PRO A 142 4.80 -3.04 13.57
C PRO A 142 5.80 -4.20 13.46
N PHE A 143 5.90 -4.81 12.28
CA PHE A 143 6.94 -5.78 11.94
C PHE A 143 7.91 -5.13 10.96
N ARG A 144 9.20 -5.14 11.28
CA ARG A 144 10.21 -4.39 10.53
C ARG A 144 11.18 -5.32 9.85
N PHE A 145 11.25 -5.26 8.52
CA PHE A 145 12.34 -5.83 7.72
C PHE A 145 13.47 -4.80 7.68
N ARG A 146 14.31 -4.78 8.73
CA ARG A 146 15.32 -3.75 8.91
C ARG A 146 16.72 -4.25 8.57
N LEU A 147 17.41 -3.48 7.72
CA LEU A 147 18.84 -3.61 7.43
C LEU A 147 19.56 -2.41 8.04
N THR A 148 20.62 -2.65 8.81
CA THR A 148 21.31 -1.57 9.53
C THR A 148 22.80 -1.87 9.71
N GLU A 149 23.61 -0.82 9.75
CA GLU A 149 25.00 -0.92 10.17
C GLU A 149 25.10 -0.94 11.70
N GLY A 150 25.96 -1.80 12.22
CA GLY A 150 26.31 -1.87 13.63
C GLY A 150 27.80 -1.92 13.83
N LYS A 151 28.25 -1.69 15.07
CA LYS A 151 29.65 -1.87 15.47
C LYS A 151 29.81 -3.20 16.19
N MET A 152 30.83 -3.96 15.79
CA MET A 152 31.29 -5.14 16.50
C MET A 152 32.07 -4.75 17.76
N SER A 153 32.30 -5.71 18.64
CA SER A 153 33.09 -5.52 19.87
C SER A 153 34.54 -5.08 19.60
N ASP A 154 35.09 -5.43 18.45
CA ASP A 154 36.42 -5.04 17.97
C ASP A 154 36.44 -3.64 17.29
N GLY A 155 35.30 -2.95 17.21
CA GLY A 155 35.16 -1.67 16.57
C GLY A 155 34.90 -1.70 15.06
N SER A 156 34.95 -2.88 14.42
CA SER A 156 34.61 -3.04 13.01
C SER A 156 33.12 -2.79 12.77
N ARG A 157 32.77 -2.37 11.55
CA ARG A 157 31.37 -2.23 11.14
C ARG A 157 30.88 -3.53 10.54
N MET A 158 29.67 -3.90 10.89
CA MET A 158 28.99 -5.04 10.34
C MET A 158 27.56 -4.66 9.97
N THR A 159 27.13 -5.06 8.81
CA THR A 159 25.71 -4.97 8.41
C THR A 159 24.97 -6.23 8.83
N TYR A 160 23.78 -6.06 9.33
CA TYR A 160 22.91 -7.16 9.69
C TYR A 160 21.44 -6.84 9.48
N GLY A 161 20.68 -7.87 9.16
CA GLY A 161 19.22 -7.79 9.13
C GLY A 161 18.64 -8.11 10.52
N VAL A 162 17.67 -7.29 10.92
CA VAL A 162 16.83 -7.52 12.11
C VAL A 162 15.39 -7.49 11.64
N PHE A 163 14.83 -8.69 11.43
CA PHE A 163 13.47 -8.86 10.97
C PHE A 163 12.58 -9.28 12.13
N GLY A 164 11.67 -8.41 12.52
CA GLY A 164 10.81 -8.68 13.66
C GLY A 164 10.29 -7.47 14.42
N ASN A 165 9.70 -7.81 15.56
CA ASN A 165 9.22 -6.88 16.58
C ASN A 165 9.50 -7.45 17.99
N GLN A 166 8.77 -6.95 19.00
CA GLN A 166 8.93 -7.42 20.39
C GLN A 166 8.38 -8.83 20.64
N LYS A 167 7.51 -9.35 19.78
CA LYS A 167 6.82 -10.65 19.93
C LYS A 167 7.36 -11.69 18.98
N HIS A 168 7.54 -11.32 17.72
CA HIS A 168 8.00 -12.22 16.69
C HIS A 168 9.31 -11.74 16.07
N SER A 169 10.22 -12.64 15.80
CA SER A 169 11.48 -12.33 15.12
C SER A 169 11.94 -13.48 14.25
N ILE A 170 12.58 -13.15 13.14
CA ILE A 170 13.20 -14.10 12.23
C ILE A 170 14.67 -14.21 12.56
N GLY A 171 15.17 -15.44 12.69
CA GLY A 171 16.57 -15.73 13.04
C GLY A 171 17.54 -15.16 12.00
N ARG A 172 18.69 -14.64 12.43
CA ARG A 172 19.68 -13.99 11.55
C ARG A 172 20.18 -14.87 10.40
N SER A 173 20.30 -16.20 10.62
CA SER A 173 20.66 -17.14 9.56
C SER A 173 19.59 -17.20 8.47
N VAL A 174 18.32 -17.13 8.85
CA VAL A 174 17.16 -17.17 7.95
C VAL A 174 17.02 -15.86 7.18
N VAL A 175 17.26 -14.72 7.83
CA VAL A 175 17.12 -13.37 7.23
C VAL A 175 17.87 -13.26 5.88
N ARG A 176 19.05 -13.87 5.78
CA ARG A 176 19.87 -13.81 4.55
C ARG A 176 19.25 -14.54 3.36
N HIS A 177 18.36 -15.49 3.62
CA HIS A 177 17.67 -16.29 2.59
C HIS A 177 16.29 -15.74 2.22
N ILE A 178 15.77 -14.77 2.98
CA ILE A 178 14.54 -14.06 2.62
C ILE A 178 14.82 -13.21 1.39
N THR A 179 13.84 -13.16 0.48
CA THR A 179 13.97 -12.37 -0.74
C THR A 179 13.41 -10.96 -0.57
N PRO A 180 13.88 -9.99 -1.36
CA PRO A 180 13.26 -8.67 -1.44
C PRO A 180 11.76 -8.73 -1.79
N GLY A 181 11.35 -9.66 -2.66
CA GLY A 181 9.96 -9.86 -3.04
C GLY A 181 9.09 -10.33 -1.89
N GLU A 182 9.60 -11.21 -1.02
CA GLU A 182 8.87 -11.64 0.19
C GLU A 182 8.68 -10.48 1.18
N ALA A 183 9.70 -9.68 1.43
CA ALA A 183 9.58 -8.50 2.28
C ALA A 183 8.63 -7.46 1.67
N MET A 184 8.69 -7.27 0.35
CA MET A 184 7.79 -6.41 -0.40
C MET A 184 6.34 -6.91 -0.32
N ALA A 185 6.11 -8.20 -0.54
CA ALA A 185 4.79 -8.82 -0.46
C ALA A 185 4.18 -8.63 0.94
N CYS A 186 4.94 -8.91 2.01
CA CYS A 186 4.47 -8.63 3.37
C CYS A 186 4.11 -7.16 3.59
N SER A 187 4.94 -6.24 3.08
CA SER A 187 4.73 -4.80 3.22
C SER A 187 3.50 -4.30 2.46
N SER A 188 3.11 -4.96 1.36
CA SER A 188 2.00 -4.58 0.47
C SER A 188 0.79 -5.52 0.53
N CYS A 189 0.74 -6.41 1.50
CA CYS A 189 -0.36 -7.35 1.71
C CYS A 189 -1.60 -6.64 2.25
N TYR A 190 -2.25 -5.85 1.38
CA TYR A 190 -3.37 -4.98 1.75
C TYR A 190 -4.61 -5.80 2.14
N PRO A 191 -5.24 -5.53 3.30
CA PRO A 191 -6.48 -6.18 3.70
C PRO A 191 -7.58 -5.97 2.66
N SER A 192 -8.39 -6.97 2.41
CA SER A 192 -9.39 -7.06 1.35
C SER A 192 -8.87 -7.37 -0.07
N GLY A 193 -7.57 -7.19 -0.33
CA GLY A 193 -6.93 -7.62 -1.57
C GLY A 193 -6.21 -8.97 -1.44
N PHE A 194 -5.63 -9.20 -0.26
CA PHE A 194 -4.81 -10.38 0.00
C PHE A 194 -5.11 -10.96 1.39
N GLU A 195 -4.85 -12.27 1.53
CA GLU A 195 -4.73 -12.97 2.81
C GLU A 195 -3.39 -12.63 3.49
N PRO A 196 -3.25 -12.79 4.83
CA PRO A 196 -1.98 -12.60 5.51
C PRO A 196 -0.90 -13.55 4.96
N MET A 197 0.30 -13.04 4.70
CA MET A 197 1.46 -13.86 4.32
C MET A 197 1.99 -14.59 5.55
N MET A 198 1.92 -15.91 5.52
CA MET A 198 2.24 -16.76 6.67
C MET A 198 3.72 -17.10 6.73
N TYR A 199 4.40 -16.64 7.79
CA TYR A 199 5.77 -17.10 8.05
C TYR A 199 5.75 -18.40 8.87
N PRO A 200 6.52 -19.44 8.49
CA PRO A 200 7.42 -19.53 7.33
C PRO A 200 6.78 -20.13 6.07
N ASP A 201 5.51 -20.53 6.11
CA ASP A 201 4.87 -21.42 5.14
C ASP A 201 4.82 -20.82 3.71
N ASP A 202 4.68 -19.50 3.60
CA ASP A 202 4.65 -18.78 2.31
C ASP A 202 6.03 -18.29 1.85
N PHE A 203 7.08 -18.52 2.68
CA PHE A 203 8.43 -18.04 2.38
C PHE A 203 9.28 -19.10 1.70
N GLN A 204 10.22 -18.67 0.86
CA GLN A 204 11.15 -19.57 0.15
C GLN A 204 12.08 -20.32 1.11
N VAL A 205 12.26 -19.85 2.33
CA VAL A 205 13.03 -20.51 3.36
C VAL A 205 12.55 -21.95 3.59
N MET A 206 11.27 -22.25 3.31
CA MET A 206 10.72 -23.62 3.35
C MET A 206 11.37 -24.60 2.36
N ARG A 207 12.15 -24.09 1.40
CA ARG A 207 12.95 -24.91 0.47
C ARG A 207 14.30 -25.37 1.07
N HIS A 208 14.62 -24.91 2.28
CA HIS A 208 15.88 -25.18 2.97
C HIS A 208 15.65 -25.95 4.27
N ASP A 209 15.61 -27.28 4.20
CA ASP A 209 15.29 -28.16 5.34
C ASP A 209 16.14 -27.90 6.59
N GLU A 210 17.42 -27.54 6.41
CA GLU A 210 18.33 -27.23 7.52
C GLU A 210 17.88 -25.97 8.30
N LEU A 211 17.30 -24.98 7.63
CA LEU A 211 16.83 -23.74 8.24
C LEU A 211 15.48 -23.93 8.91
N VAL A 212 14.60 -24.73 8.30
CA VAL A 212 13.24 -24.99 8.77
C VAL A 212 13.23 -25.64 10.15
N SER A 213 14.17 -26.54 10.43
CA SER A 213 14.28 -27.20 11.73
C SER A 213 14.51 -26.26 12.92
N GLY A 214 15.04 -25.04 12.65
CA GLY A 214 15.27 -24.00 13.65
C GLY A 214 14.12 -23.02 13.85
N ILE A 215 13.06 -23.09 13.02
CA ILE A 215 11.93 -22.16 13.08
C ILE A 215 10.97 -22.57 14.18
N LYS A 216 10.80 -21.71 15.19
CA LYS A 216 9.99 -21.97 16.38
C LYS A 216 8.62 -21.29 16.37
N SER A 217 8.40 -20.28 15.52
CA SER A 217 7.17 -19.48 15.52
C SER A 217 6.55 -19.39 14.13
N ARG A 218 5.23 -19.44 14.08
CA ARG A 218 4.42 -19.18 12.90
C ARG A 218 3.57 -17.95 13.18
N PHE A 219 3.45 -17.03 12.24
CA PHE A 219 2.68 -15.81 12.38
C PHE A 219 2.33 -15.22 11.00
N GLY A 220 1.25 -14.46 10.97
CA GLY A 220 0.79 -13.77 9.76
C GLY A 220 1.33 -12.36 9.68
N LEU A 221 1.67 -11.92 8.46
CA LEU A 221 2.10 -10.56 8.15
C LEU A 221 1.15 -9.91 7.15
N MET A 222 0.84 -8.63 7.38
CA MET A 222 -0.01 -7.81 6.53
C MET A 222 0.63 -6.46 6.22
N ASP A 223 -0.05 -5.67 5.38
CA ASP A 223 0.40 -4.34 4.94
C ASP A 223 0.85 -3.46 6.12
N GLY A 224 1.99 -2.82 5.94
CA GLY A 224 2.57 -1.93 6.94
C GLY A 224 1.74 -0.69 7.22
N GLY A 225 0.90 -0.28 6.27
CA GLY A 225 0.01 0.86 6.42
C GLY A 225 -1.03 0.72 7.53
N LEU A 226 -1.30 -0.51 7.98
CA LEU A 226 -2.18 -0.74 9.14
C LEU A 226 -1.62 -0.14 10.44
N VAL A 227 -0.31 -0.02 10.57
CA VAL A 227 0.34 0.50 11.78
C VAL A 227 1.01 1.86 11.55
N ASP A 228 1.60 2.08 10.39
CA ASP A 228 2.24 3.36 10.01
C ASP A 228 2.34 3.50 8.50
N ASN A 229 1.32 4.09 7.88
CA ASN A 229 1.27 4.21 6.41
C ASN A 229 2.28 5.21 5.83
N GLN A 230 2.86 6.09 6.63
CA GLN A 230 3.89 7.05 6.23
C GLN A 230 5.32 6.57 6.48
N GLY A 231 5.50 5.50 7.26
CA GLY A 231 6.82 4.99 7.62
C GLY A 231 7.62 5.95 8.51
N ILE A 232 6.95 6.76 9.31
CA ILE A 232 7.58 7.78 10.18
C ILE A 232 8.23 7.15 11.39
N GLU A 233 7.56 6.22 12.06
CA GLU A 233 8.08 5.57 13.27
C GLU A 233 9.47 4.92 13.06
N PRO A 234 9.73 4.16 11.96
CA PRO A 234 11.04 3.61 11.71
C PRO A 234 12.15 4.68 11.60
N ILE A 235 11.85 5.86 11.06
CA ILE A 235 12.81 6.97 10.96
C ILE A 235 13.13 7.54 12.35
N LEU A 236 12.13 7.72 13.20
CA LEU A 236 12.34 8.17 14.58
C LEU A 236 13.18 7.16 15.37
N LEU A 237 12.93 5.87 15.18
CA LEU A 237 13.73 4.80 15.78
C LEU A 237 15.16 4.73 15.20
N ALA A 238 15.35 5.04 13.91
CA ALA A 238 16.68 5.15 13.30
C ALA A 238 17.46 6.31 13.91
N GLU A 239 16.81 7.47 14.09
CA GLU A 239 17.39 8.62 14.80
C GLU A 239 17.89 8.25 16.20
N GLU A 240 17.05 7.59 17.01
CA GLU A 240 17.44 7.15 18.36
C GLU A 240 18.66 6.22 18.32
N ARG A 241 18.69 5.27 17.38
CA ARG A 241 19.83 4.36 17.22
C ARG A 241 21.08 5.11 16.83
N MET A 242 21.02 6.00 15.84
CA MET A 242 22.16 6.79 15.37
C MET A 242 22.70 7.68 16.48
N ARG A 243 21.82 8.32 17.29
CA ARG A 243 22.21 9.12 18.44
C ARG A 243 22.86 8.27 19.53
N LYS A 244 22.31 7.10 19.82
CA LYS A 244 22.85 6.17 20.83
C LYS A 244 24.26 5.66 20.47
N TYR A 245 24.54 5.47 19.18
CA TYR A 245 25.82 4.91 18.72
C TYR A 245 26.81 5.97 18.20
N ARG A 246 26.54 7.26 18.38
CA ARG A 246 27.53 8.32 18.10
C ARG A 246 28.80 8.11 18.89
N ALA A 247 29.94 8.45 18.24
CA ALA A 247 31.24 8.44 18.91
C ALA A 247 31.32 9.51 20.02
N ASP A 248 30.79 10.70 19.73
CA ASP A 248 30.72 11.81 20.68
C ASP A 248 29.41 11.76 21.50
N LYS A 249 29.53 11.29 22.71
CA LYS A 249 28.43 11.19 23.68
C LYS A 249 28.02 12.53 24.32
N SER A 250 28.83 13.58 24.16
CA SER A 250 28.51 14.92 24.68
C SER A 250 27.49 15.66 23.81
N ARG A 251 27.30 15.25 22.57
CA ARG A 251 26.31 15.82 21.66
C ARG A 251 24.90 15.34 22.02
N THR A 252 24.03 16.28 22.33
CA THR A 252 22.61 16.04 22.66
C THR A 252 21.68 16.32 21.49
N ASP A 253 22.18 16.98 20.42
CA ASP A 253 21.43 17.29 19.21
C ASP A 253 20.98 16.04 18.43
N LYS A 254 19.97 16.19 17.56
CA LYS A 254 19.48 15.11 16.69
C LYS A 254 20.60 14.63 15.75
N ALA A 255 20.56 13.34 15.41
CA ALA A 255 21.49 12.73 14.44
C ALA A 255 21.09 13.04 12.99
N LEU A 256 19.80 13.22 12.76
CA LEU A 256 19.25 13.60 11.45
C LEU A 256 18.95 15.11 11.46
N ASP A 257 19.40 15.80 10.41
CA ASP A 257 19.13 17.23 10.24
C ASP A 257 17.72 17.50 9.74
N LEU A 258 17.16 16.59 8.92
CA LEU A 258 15.89 16.73 8.24
C LEU A 258 15.19 15.38 8.08
N ILE A 259 13.88 15.34 8.26
CA ILE A 259 13.01 14.23 7.86
C ILE A 259 12.26 14.64 6.60
N ILE A 260 12.36 13.83 5.54
CA ILE A 260 11.56 13.98 4.33
C ILE A 260 10.50 12.89 4.35
N VAL A 261 9.22 13.28 4.23
CA VAL A 261 8.08 12.37 4.12
C VAL A 261 7.48 12.51 2.72
N SER A 262 7.57 11.45 1.92
CA SER A 262 6.90 11.36 0.62
C SER A 262 5.59 10.60 0.81
N ASP A 263 4.44 11.28 0.67
CA ASP A 263 3.14 10.76 1.06
C ASP A 263 2.11 10.93 -0.07
N VAL A 264 1.53 9.82 -0.51
CA VAL A 264 0.45 9.83 -1.50
C VAL A 264 -0.94 9.65 -0.88
N SER A 265 -1.04 9.53 0.44
CA SER A 265 -2.32 9.35 1.11
C SER A 265 -3.17 10.61 1.03
N SER A 266 -4.41 10.47 0.55
CA SER A 266 -5.34 11.59 0.48
C SER A 266 -5.73 12.09 1.87
N PRO A 267 -5.60 13.39 2.16
CA PRO A 267 -6.15 13.97 3.38
C PRO A 267 -7.68 14.09 3.32
N TYR A 268 -8.25 13.96 2.12
CA TYR A 268 -9.68 14.11 1.88
C TYR A 268 -10.38 12.76 1.98
N MET A 269 -11.64 12.78 2.38
CA MET A 269 -12.48 11.62 2.52
C MET A 269 -13.82 11.89 1.85
N GLU A 270 -14.29 10.97 1.03
CA GLU A 270 -15.66 11.01 0.55
C GLU A 270 -16.63 10.70 1.69
N GLY A 271 -17.75 11.43 1.71
CA GLY A 271 -18.81 11.17 2.67
C GLY A 271 -19.38 9.76 2.47
N TYR A 272 -19.79 9.10 3.56
CA TYR A 272 -20.48 7.83 3.45
C TYR A 272 -21.78 8.00 2.66
N ALA A 273 -21.91 7.28 1.56
CA ALA A 273 -23.13 7.17 0.78
C ALA A 273 -23.69 5.73 0.91
N PRO A 274 -24.97 5.55 1.28
CA PRO A 274 -25.60 4.23 1.28
C PRO A 274 -25.47 3.56 -0.09
N SER A 275 -25.46 2.22 -0.10
CA SER A 275 -25.49 1.45 -1.36
C SER A 275 -26.83 1.63 -2.07
N GLU A 276 -26.78 1.76 -3.38
CA GLU A 276 -27.97 1.71 -4.22
C GLU A 276 -28.58 0.30 -4.22
N GLN A 277 -29.90 0.22 -4.43
CA GLN A 277 -30.59 -1.06 -4.52
C GLN A 277 -30.17 -1.77 -5.82
N ALA A 278 -29.54 -2.93 -5.71
CA ALA A 278 -29.15 -3.74 -6.87
C ALA A 278 -30.27 -4.70 -7.31
N LEU A 279 -31.13 -5.13 -6.38
CA LEU A 279 -32.21 -6.04 -6.70
C LEU A 279 -33.35 -5.34 -7.45
N PRO A 280 -33.91 -5.96 -8.51
CA PRO A 280 -35.10 -5.47 -9.17
C PRO A 280 -36.28 -5.31 -8.16
N ASP A 281 -37.10 -4.29 -8.34
CA ASP A 281 -38.22 -3.96 -7.44
C ASP A 281 -39.16 -5.13 -7.18
N SER A 282 -39.39 -5.97 -8.18
CA SER A 282 -40.25 -7.16 -8.06
C SER A 282 -39.69 -8.16 -7.05
N VAL A 283 -38.38 -8.35 -7.02
CA VAL A 283 -37.69 -9.25 -6.09
C VAL A 283 -37.48 -8.57 -4.74
N GLY A 284 -37.10 -7.30 -4.76
CA GLY A 284 -36.86 -6.51 -3.54
C GLY A 284 -38.07 -6.43 -2.60
N ARG A 285 -39.29 -6.48 -3.13
CA ARG A 285 -40.55 -6.46 -2.35
C ARG A 285 -40.93 -7.81 -1.71
N LEU A 286 -40.29 -8.91 -2.11
CA LEU A 286 -40.55 -10.23 -1.52
C LEU A 286 -39.93 -10.32 -0.12
N THR A 287 -40.54 -11.14 0.73
CA THR A 287 -40.00 -11.53 2.03
C THR A 287 -39.57 -12.98 2.00
N LEU A 288 -38.61 -13.37 2.86
CA LEU A 288 -38.19 -14.77 3.01
C LEU A 288 -39.37 -15.67 3.37
N GLY A 289 -40.32 -15.14 4.15
CA GLY A 289 -41.57 -15.86 4.50
C GLY A 289 -42.46 -16.09 3.29
N ARG A 290 -42.67 -15.08 2.44
CA ARG A 290 -43.46 -15.23 1.19
C ARG A 290 -42.79 -16.19 0.22
N LEU A 291 -41.50 -16.11 0.02
CA LEU A 291 -40.77 -17.02 -0.86
C LEU A 291 -40.97 -18.48 -0.43
N ARG A 292 -40.85 -18.75 0.88
CA ARG A 292 -41.15 -20.10 1.42
C ARG A 292 -42.57 -20.53 1.10
N ASN A 293 -43.56 -19.64 1.31
CA ASN A 293 -44.96 -19.97 1.06
C ASN A 293 -45.22 -20.23 -0.42
N TYR A 294 -44.61 -19.46 -1.34
CA TYR A 294 -44.67 -19.72 -2.79
C TYR A 294 -44.02 -21.06 -3.16
N GLY A 295 -42.88 -21.41 -2.54
CA GLY A 295 -42.24 -22.71 -2.71
C GLY A 295 -43.15 -23.86 -2.29
N LEU A 296 -43.79 -23.77 -1.11
CA LEU A 296 -44.75 -24.78 -0.63
C LEU A 296 -45.99 -24.85 -1.52
N ILE A 297 -46.54 -23.70 -1.93
CA ILE A 297 -47.71 -23.67 -2.82
C ILE A 297 -47.35 -24.30 -4.18
N SER A 298 -46.18 -23.99 -4.78
CA SER A 298 -45.74 -24.58 -6.03
C SER A 298 -45.60 -26.10 -5.92
N GLU A 299 -45.07 -26.61 -4.82
CA GLU A 299 -44.94 -28.04 -4.55
C GLU A 299 -46.30 -28.73 -4.48
N VAL A 300 -47.27 -28.14 -3.75
CA VAL A 300 -48.65 -28.64 -3.68
C VAL A 300 -49.32 -28.63 -5.04
N VAL A 301 -49.18 -27.56 -5.83
CA VAL A 301 -49.75 -27.45 -7.18
C VAL A 301 -49.17 -28.50 -8.11
N VAL A 302 -47.84 -28.67 -8.12
CA VAL A 302 -47.18 -29.68 -8.97
C VAL A 302 -47.58 -31.09 -8.55
N MET A 303 -47.69 -31.34 -7.25
CA MET A 303 -48.19 -32.62 -6.72
C MET A 303 -49.62 -32.91 -7.14
N LEU A 304 -50.53 -31.93 -7.10
CA LEU A 304 -51.89 -32.05 -7.59
C LEU A 304 -51.92 -32.34 -9.09
N LEU A 305 -51.13 -31.65 -9.90
CA LEU A 305 -51.02 -31.91 -11.34
C LEU A 305 -50.49 -33.32 -11.63
N PHE A 306 -49.52 -33.80 -10.81
CA PHE A 306 -49.01 -35.16 -10.90
C PHE A 306 -50.13 -36.20 -10.62
N ILE A 307 -50.93 -35.98 -9.59
CA ILE A 307 -52.06 -36.84 -9.26
C ILE A 307 -53.11 -36.85 -10.42
N VAL A 308 -53.40 -35.69 -11.00
CA VAL A 308 -54.30 -35.60 -12.16
C VAL A 308 -53.72 -36.37 -13.35
N ALA A 309 -52.42 -36.26 -13.66
CA ALA A 309 -51.77 -37.02 -14.72
C ALA A 309 -51.82 -38.54 -14.47
N LEU A 310 -51.76 -38.95 -13.18
CA LEU A 310 -51.88 -40.35 -12.75
C LEU A 310 -53.30 -40.90 -12.99
N VAL A 311 -54.32 -40.09 -12.64
CA VAL A 311 -55.74 -40.45 -12.84
C VAL A 311 -56.09 -40.54 -14.35
N LEU A 312 -55.51 -39.65 -15.16
CA LEU A 312 -55.71 -39.64 -16.63
C LEU A 312 -54.96 -40.77 -17.37
N GLY A 313 -54.07 -41.51 -16.71
CA GLY A 313 -53.36 -42.63 -17.25
C GLY A 313 -52.36 -42.30 -18.37
N SER A 314 -51.89 -41.04 -18.46
CA SER A 314 -50.97 -40.58 -19.49
C SER A 314 -49.54 -40.73 -19.06
N ASN A 315 -48.83 -41.75 -19.58
CA ASN A 315 -47.43 -42.02 -19.25
C ASN A 315 -46.51 -40.87 -19.60
N PHE A 316 -46.78 -40.12 -20.67
CA PHE A 316 -46.02 -38.94 -21.06
C PHE A 316 -46.11 -37.82 -19.99
N TRP A 317 -47.35 -37.47 -19.60
CA TRP A 317 -47.57 -36.43 -18.58
C TRP A 317 -47.10 -36.83 -17.21
N LEU A 318 -47.14 -38.12 -16.85
CA LEU A 318 -46.59 -38.65 -15.60
C LEU A 318 -45.05 -38.44 -15.58
N GLY A 319 -44.38 -38.73 -16.68
CA GLY A 319 -42.92 -38.51 -16.77
C GLY A 319 -42.58 -37.04 -16.64
N VAL A 320 -43.27 -36.14 -17.37
CA VAL A 320 -43.02 -34.69 -17.30
C VAL A 320 -43.26 -34.15 -15.90
N MET A 321 -44.39 -34.49 -15.27
CA MET A 321 -44.73 -34.00 -13.90
C MET A 321 -43.82 -34.57 -12.84
N SER A 322 -43.30 -35.79 -12.98
CA SER A 322 -42.28 -36.36 -12.08
C SER A 322 -41.00 -35.56 -12.10
N VAL A 323 -40.50 -35.18 -13.28
CA VAL A 323 -39.30 -34.37 -13.43
C VAL A 323 -39.51 -32.98 -12.84
N ILE A 324 -40.64 -32.33 -13.12
CA ILE A 324 -40.97 -31.01 -12.56
C ILE A 324 -41.07 -31.07 -11.04
N LEU A 325 -41.72 -32.09 -10.48
CA LEU A 325 -41.83 -32.28 -9.04
C LEU A 325 -40.46 -32.46 -8.41
N ALA A 326 -39.60 -33.29 -9.01
CA ALA A 326 -38.25 -33.49 -8.51
C ALA A 326 -37.45 -32.18 -8.51
N ILE A 327 -37.54 -31.39 -9.57
CA ILE A 327 -36.85 -30.08 -9.66
C ILE A 327 -37.37 -29.11 -8.59
N VAL A 328 -38.70 -28.99 -8.43
CA VAL A 328 -39.28 -28.06 -7.45
C VAL A 328 -38.94 -28.50 -6.02
N THR A 329 -39.03 -29.81 -5.72
CA THR A 329 -38.64 -30.34 -4.41
C THR A 329 -37.16 -30.11 -4.11
N LEU A 330 -36.29 -30.37 -5.09
CA LEU A 330 -34.86 -30.12 -4.94
C LEU A 330 -34.57 -28.62 -4.72
N ALA A 331 -35.20 -27.73 -5.48
CA ALA A 331 -35.06 -26.29 -5.30
C ALA A 331 -35.52 -25.83 -3.90
N ASN A 332 -36.64 -26.38 -3.39
CA ASN A 332 -37.14 -26.10 -2.04
C ASN A 332 -36.15 -26.63 -0.95
N ILE A 333 -35.60 -27.80 -1.12
CA ILE A 333 -34.58 -28.36 -0.21
C ILE A 333 -33.32 -27.49 -0.19
N ILE A 334 -32.79 -27.15 -1.37
CA ILE A 334 -31.63 -26.26 -1.49
C ILE A 334 -31.92 -24.90 -0.83
N GLY A 335 -33.10 -24.31 -1.09
CA GLY A 335 -33.53 -23.07 -0.46
C GLY A 335 -33.63 -23.17 1.07
N ALA A 336 -34.12 -24.29 1.60
CA ALA A 336 -34.21 -24.53 3.04
C ALA A 336 -32.81 -24.70 3.68
N VAL A 337 -31.91 -25.42 3.03
CA VAL A 337 -30.54 -25.61 3.50
C VAL A 337 -29.74 -24.30 3.48
N LEU A 338 -29.80 -23.54 2.36
CA LEU A 338 -29.18 -22.23 2.27
C LEU A 338 -29.69 -21.27 3.33
N LYS A 339 -31.01 -21.24 3.51
CA LYS A 339 -31.67 -20.46 4.56
C LYS A 339 -31.14 -20.86 5.93
N SER A 340 -31.12 -22.16 6.26
CA SER A 340 -30.68 -22.63 7.60
C SER A 340 -29.25 -22.25 7.90
N LYS A 341 -28.32 -22.42 6.93
CA LYS A 341 -26.91 -22.01 7.05
C LYS A 341 -26.74 -20.50 7.17
N MET A 342 -27.45 -19.74 6.33
CA MET A 342 -27.43 -18.27 6.37
C MET A 342 -28.00 -17.74 7.69
N PHE A 343 -29.15 -18.31 8.18
CA PHE A 343 -29.73 -17.96 9.47
C PHE A 343 -28.82 -18.33 10.64
N ALA A 344 -28.12 -19.47 10.59
CA ALA A 344 -27.19 -19.86 11.63
C ALA A 344 -26.00 -18.88 11.71
N ALA A 345 -25.44 -18.47 10.56
CA ALA A 345 -24.39 -17.48 10.50
C ALA A 345 -24.83 -16.09 10.99
N ILE A 346 -25.98 -15.61 10.50
CA ILE A 346 -26.53 -14.30 10.91
C ILE A 346 -26.92 -14.31 12.40
N ARG A 347 -27.53 -15.37 12.90
CA ARG A 347 -27.89 -15.53 14.31
C ARG A 347 -26.68 -15.47 15.21
N LYS A 348 -25.62 -16.19 14.85
CA LYS A 348 -24.38 -16.23 15.63
C LYS A 348 -23.69 -14.86 15.68
N THR A 349 -23.73 -14.11 14.58
CA THR A 349 -22.91 -12.91 14.43
C THR A 349 -23.63 -11.61 14.77
N PHE A 350 -24.94 -11.49 14.48
CA PHE A 350 -25.60 -10.17 14.48
C PHE A 350 -26.92 -10.05 15.23
N VAL A 351 -27.67 -11.12 15.49
CA VAL A 351 -29.11 -11.00 15.86
C VAL A 351 -29.50 -11.77 17.12
N GLY A 352 -28.72 -12.75 17.56
CA GLY A 352 -29.09 -13.59 18.72
C GLY A 352 -30.49 -14.19 18.56
N ASP A 353 -31.32 -14.06 19.58
CA ASP A 353 -32.70 -14.65 19.61
C ASP A 353 -33.73 -13.95 18.73
N ARG A 354 -33.35 -12.82 18.09
CA ARG A 354 -34.25 -12.04 17.20
C ARG A 354 -34.27 -12.52 15.75
N ALA A 355 -33.61 -13.65 15.44
CA ALA A 355 -33.55 -14.21 14.08
C ALA A 355 -34.92 -14.46 13.43
N ALA A 356 -35.98 -14.71 14.22
CA ALA A 356 -37.34 -14.91 13.71
C ALA A 356 -37.86 -13.71 12.92
N PHE A 357 -37.50 -12.48 13.30
CA PHE A 357 -37.95 -11.26 12.62
C PHE A 357 -37.39 -11.10 11.21
N ILE A 358 -36.22 -11.73 10.91
CA ILE A 358 -35.61 -11.64 9.58
C ILE A 358 -36.50 -12.21 8.48
N SER A 359 -37.32 -13.22 8.81
CA SER A 359 -38.28 -13.82 7.86
C SER A 359 -39.36 -12.85 7.35
N HIS A 360 -39.60 -11.77 8.08
CA HIS A 360 -40.57 -10.73 7.74
C HIS A 360 -39.96 -9.56 6.98
N LEU A 361 -38.61 -9.46 6.93
CA LEU A 361 -37.95 -8.41 6.20
C LEU A 361 -38.02 -8.63 4.69
N LYS A 362 -38.17 -7.54 3.95
CA LYS A 362 -38.08 -7.54 2.47
C LYS A 362 -36.63 -7.81 2.03
N PHE A 363 -36.46 -8.46 0.88
CA PHE A 363 -35.11 -8.70 0.33
C PHE A 363 -34.34 -7.40 0.13
N ALA A 364 -34.93 -6.34 -0.41
CA ALA A 364 -34.27 -5.04 -0.52
C ALA A 364 -33.76 -4.49 0.82
N THR A 365 -34.51 -4.72 1.93
CA THR A 365 -34.08 -4.31 3.26
C THR A 365 -32.89 -5.14 3.75
N ILE A 366 -32.90 -6.45 3.50
CA ILE A 366 -31.81 -7.36 3.88
C ILE A 366 -30.56 -7.01 3.06
N GLU A 367 -30.71 -6.81 1.75
CA GLU A 367 -29.65 -6.38 0.86
C GLU A 367 -29.03 -5.06 1.35
N ALA A 368 -29.84 -4.02 1.55
CA ALA A 368 -29.36 -2.73 2.03
C ALA A 368 -28.62 -2.83 3.38
N MET A 369 -29.16 -3.65 4.31
CA MET A 369 -28.50 -3.89 5.60
C MET A 369 -27.16 -4.58 5.45
N LEU A 370 -27.01 -5.58 4.58
CA LEU A 370 -25.77 -6.32 4.37
C LEU A 370 -24.76 -5.46 3.61
N MET A 371 -25.17 -4.85 2.51
CA MET A 371 -24.31 -4.02 1.67
C MET A 371 -23.81 -2.78 2.42
N ASN A 372 -24.70 -2.09 3.13
CA ASN A 372 -24.30 -0.92 3.90
C ASN A 372 -23.36 -1.27 5.07
N ARG A 373 -23.56 -2.41 5.72
CA ARG A 373 -22.63 -2.89 6.75
C ARG A 373 -21.29 -3.29 6.15
N ALA A 374 -21.26 -4.05 5.05
CA ALA A 374 -20.05 -4.39 4.34
C ALA A 374 -19.30 -3.12 3.92
N LYS A 375 -19.99 -2.17 3.28
CA LYS A 375 -19.43 -0.89 2.87
C LYS A 375 -18.89 -0.09 4.06
N SER A 376 -19.61 -0.04 5.19
CA SER A 376 -19.14 0.66 6.39
C SER A 376 -17.90 0.01 7.00
N VAL A 377 -17.80 -1.32 7.03
CA VAL A 377 -16.61 -2.03 7.52
C VAL A 377 -15.41 -1.80 6.60
N ILE A 378 -15.62 -1.91 5.28
CA ILE A 378 -14.58 -1.62 4.30
C ILE A 378 -14.11 -0.16 4.46
N MET A 379 -15.03 0.81 4.48
CA MET A 379 -14.68 2.22 4.63
C MET A 379 -13.97 2.51 5.97
N MET A 380 -14.39 1.85 7.05
CA MET A 380 -13.74 2.00 8.35
C MET A 380 -12.29 1.49 8.31
N SER A 381 -12.04 0.32 7.69
CA SER A 381 -10.71 -0.29 7.61
C SER A 381 -9.81 0.38 6.57
N SER A 382 -10.34 0.74 5.39
CA SER A 382 -9.56 1.26 4.28
C SER A 382 -9.39 2.79 4.28
N GLU A 383 -10.34 3.53 4.90
CA GLU A 383 -10.33 4.99 4.86
C GLU A 383 -10.12 5.61 6.24
N ILE A 384 -11.07 5.35 7.17
CA ILE A 384 -11.08 6.03 8.46
C ILE A 384 -9.86 5.64 9.29
N PHE A 385 -9.55 4.33 9.35
CA PHE A 385 -8.43 3.82 10.13
C PHE A 385 -7.10 4.36 9.62
N PHE A 386 -6.82 4.25 8.31
CA PHE A 386 -5.58 4.74 7.72
C PHE A 386 -5.40 6.27 7.90
N LYS A 387 -6.49 7.04 7.73
CA LYS A 387 -6.42 8.49 7.95
C LYS A 387 -6.18 8.86 9.41
N ARG A 388 -6.76 8.10 10.34
CA ARG A 388 -6.49 8.29 11.77
C ARG A 388 -5.04 7.96 12.11
N MET A 389 -4.50 6.85 11.61
CA MET A 389 -3.10 6.50 11.78
C MET A 389 -2.18 7.58 11.19
N ARG A 390 -2.49 8.08 9.99
CA ARG A 390 -1.77 9.19 9.37
C ARG A 390 -1.72 10.41 10.28
N GLN A 391 -2.84 10.83 10.86
CA GLN A 391 -2.89 11.97 11.78
C GLN A 391 -2.01 11.76 13.02
N LEU A 392 -2.03 10.54 13.59
CA LEU A 392 -1.22 10.22 14.78
C LEU A 392 0.28 10.24 14.44
N ASN A 393 0.67 9.69 13.29
CA ASN A 393 2.07 9.64 12.87
C ASN A 393 2.62 11.03 12.54
N TYR A 394 1.85 11.86 11.84
CA TYR A 394 2.24 13.26 11.63
C TYR A 394 2.29 14.04 12.95
N GLY A 395 1.35 13.80 13.88
CA GLY A 395 1.40 14.38 15.22
C GLY A 395 2.72 14.08 15.94
N ALA A 396 3.25 12.86 15.80
CA ALA A 396 4.51 12.47 16.42
C ALA A 396 5.73 13.30 15.99
N ILE A 397 5.69 13.92 14.80
CA ILE A 397 6.79 14.77 14.30
C ILE A 397 6.47 16.27 14.36
N TYR A 398 5.22 16.67 14.08
CA TYR A 398 4.86 18.09 14.08
C TYR A 398 4.58 18.66 15.48
N ASP A 399 4.13 17.82 16.42
CA ASP A 399 3.92 18.24 17.82
C ASP A 399 5.22 18.19 18.65
N ASP A 400 6.25 17.51 18.14
CA ASP A 400 7.57 17.47 18.78
C ASP A 400 8.34 18.75 18.48
N LYS A 401 8.72 19.49 19.53
CA LYS A 401 9.44 20.77 19.43
C LYS A 401 10.79 20.66 18.70
N GLU A 402 11.42 19.49 18.70
CA GLU A 402 12.71 19.27 18.06
C GLU A 402 12.56 18.92 16.57
N TRP A 403 11.40 18.41 16.15
CA TRP A 403 11.15 17.99 14.77
C TRP A 403 10.33 18.98 13.96
N HIS A 404 9.46 19.77 14.58
CA HIS A 404 8.47 20.58 13.86
C HIS A 404 9.08 21.48 12.76
N ASN A 405 10.32 21.97 12.97
CA ASN A 405 11.08 22.78 12.01
C ASN A 405 12.09 21.97 11.17
N ARG A 406 12.02 20.63 11.18
CA ARG A 406 12.95 19.73 10.49
C ARG A 406 12.22 18.66 9.68
N VAL A 407 11.05 19.00 9.17
CA VAL A 407 10.23 18.09 8.37
C VAL A 407 9.88 18.75 7.06
N VAL A 408 10.13 18.04 5.97
CA VAL A 408 9.63 18.34 4.64
C VAL A 408 8.64 17.25 4.26
N SER A 409 7.39 17.60 4.08
CA SER A 409 6.34 16.68 3.64
C SER A 409 5.97 17.00 2.20
N SER A 410 6.18 16.05 1.28
CA SER A 410 5.79 16.18 -0.12
C SER A 410 4.60 15.28 -0.40
N THR A 411 3.50 15.86 -0.89
CA THR A 411 2.27 15.09 -1.14
C THR A 411 1.79 15.25 -2.57
N VAL A 412 1.26 14.15 -3.14
CA VAL A 412 0.72 14.13 -4.51
C VAL A 412 -0.44 15.12 -4.71
N TYR A 413 -1.11 15.52 -3.61
CA TYR A 413 -2.29 16.42 -3.63
C TYR A 413 -1.93 17.90 -3.50
N GLU A 414 -0.69 18.23 -3.25
CA GLU A 414 -0.28 19.54 -2.75
C GLU A 414 -0.40 20.63 -3.79
N LEU A 415 0.10 20.41 -5.01
CA LEU A 415 0.21 21.44 -6.06
C LEU A 415 -0.98 21.45 -7.05
N ARG A 416 -2.07 20.73 -6.74
CA ARG A 416 -3.28 20.72 -7.56
C ARG A 416 -4.04 22.05 -7.49
N PRO A 417 -4.92 22.38 -8.45
CA PRO A 417 -5.77 23.58 -8.39
C PRO A 417 -6.62 23.62 -7.11
N GLY A 418 -6.79 24.78 -6.51
CA GLY A 418 -7.67 24.95 -5.35
C GLY A 418 -7.40 26.26 -4.58
N GLU A 419 -8.29 26.55 -3.62
CA GLU A 419 -8.23 27.77 -2.80
C GLU A 419 -6.96 27.89 -1.93
N ARG A 420 -6.22 26.81 -1.72
CA ARG A 420 -5.01 26.79 -0.90
C ARG A 420 -3.99 27.83 -1.38
N TRP A 421 -3.65 27.82 -2.67
CA TRP A 421 -2.65 28.73 -3.26
C TRP A 421 -3.08 30.17 -3.20
N GLU A 422 -4.34 30.45 -3.51
CA GLU A 422 -4.90 31.79 -3.41
C GLU A 422 -4.92 32.28 -1.96
N SER A 423 -5.20 31.41 -1.00
CA SER A 423 -5.16 31.74 0.42
C SER A 423 -3.73 32.02 0.89
N MET A 424 -2.76 31.16 0.55
CA MET A 424 -1.35 31.35 0.91
C MET A 424 -0.76 32.62 0.30
N LYS A 425 -1.11 32.92 -0.95
CA LYS A 425 -0.72 34.16 -1.63
C LYS A 425 -1.34 35.39 -0.97
N ARG A 426 -2.64 35.35 -0.66
CA ARG A 426 -3.33 36.44 0.05
C ARG A 426 -2.73 36.73 1.44
N ASN A 427 -2.31 35.68 2.13
CA ASN A 427 -1.76 35.77 3.49
C ASN A 427 -0.25 36.04 3.52
N GLY A 428 0.41 36.11 2.36
CA GLY A 428 1.87 36.33 2.26
C GLY A 428 2.73 35.22 2.87
N THR A 429 2.17 34.01 2.99
CA THR A 429 2.88 32.87 3.59
C THR A 429 3.71 32.10 2.58
N LEU A 430 3.45 32.26 1.27
CA LEU A 430 4.19 31.64 0.17
C LEU A 430 4.94 32.72 -0.61
N ALA A 431 6.20 32.45 -0.95
CA ALA A 431 6.95 33.34 -1.86
C ALA A 431 6.34 33.29 -3.27
N ASP A 432 6.25 34.43 -3.94
CA ASP A 432 5.58 34.55 -5.26
C ASP A 432 6.14 33.57 -6.31
N TYR A 433 7.45 33.29 -6.30
CA TYR A 433 8.10 32.40 -7.24
C TYR A 433 7.75 30.91 -7.02
N LEU A 434 7.23 30.55 -5.86
CA LEU A 434 6.80 29.19 -5.51
C LEU A 434 5.37 28.88 -5.98
N ALA A 435 4.60 29.87 -6.40
CA ALA A 435 3.26 29.64 -6.91
C ALA A 435 3.31 28.72 -8.16
N PRO A 436 2.62 27.56 -8.15
CA PRO A 436 2.68 26.63 -9.26
C PRO A 436 1.99 27.19 -10.51
N SER A 437 2.60 27.01 -11.69
CA SER A 437 2.00 27.34 -12.97
C SER A 437 0.74 26.52 -13.24
N GLU A 438 -0.09 26.93 -14.17
CA GLU A 438 -1.27 26.17 -14.57
C GLU A 438 -0.90 24.76 -15.06
N ALA A 439 0.21 24.62 -15.79
CA ALA A 439 0.71 23.33 -16.26
C ALA A 439 1.07 22.39 -15.09
N VAL A 440 1.74 22.89 -14.05
CA VAL A 440 2.05 22.13 -12.83
C VAL A 440 0.76 21.73 -12.11
N GLN A 441 -0.18 22.66 -11.97
CA GLN A 441 -1.46 22.40 -11.30
C GLN A 441 -2.29 21.33 -12.03
N GLN A 442 -2.39 21.41 -13.36
CA GLN A 442 -3.12 20.42 -14.18
C GLN A 442 -2.46 19.04 -14.09
N ASN A 443 -1.13 18.97 -14.17
CA ASN A 443 -0.41 17.70 -14.00
C ASN A 443 -0.61 17.11 -12.59
N SER A 444 -0.62 17.98 -11.56
CA SER A 444 -0.89 17.55 -10.16
C SER A 444 -2.32 17.06 -9.97
N ALA A 445 -3.29 17.68 -10.63
CA ALA A 445 -4.68 17.23 -10.60
C ALA A 445 -4.83 15.82 -11.21
N LEU A 446 -4.15 15.59 -12.35
CA LEU A 446 -4.12 14.26 -12.98
C LEU A 446 -3.45 13.24 -12.06
N ALA A 447 -2.25 13.51 -11.54
CA ALA A 447 -1.54 12.62 -10.63
C ALA A 447 -2.37 12.27 -9.38
N ALA A 448 -3.07 13.26 -8.81
CA ALA A 448 -3.90 13.09 -7.61
C ALA A 448 -5.18 12.27 -7.86
N SER A 449 -5.63 12.11 -9.10
CA SER A 449 -6.85 11.37 -9.44
C SER A 449 -6.67 9.85 -9.45
N MET A 450 -5.42 9.34 -9.47
CA MET A 450 -5.16 7.91 -9.47
C MET A 450 -5.59 7.22 -8.17
N GLY A 451 -6.20 6.04 -8.31
CA GLY A 451 -6.48 5.12 -7.19
C GLY A 451 -5.23 4.45 -6.60
N THR A 452 -5.44 3.56 -5.63
CA THR A 452 -4.38 2.78 -4.97
C THR A 452 -4.29 1.36 -5.53
N THR A 453 -4.13 1.23 -6.87
CA THR A 453 -4.02 -0.05 -7.58
C THR A 453 -2.57 -0.51 -7.70
N LEU A 454 -2.35 -1.77 -8.06
CA LEU A 454 -1.04 -2.36 -8.41
C LEU A 454 -0.84 -2.47 -9.93
N TRP A 455 -1.52 -1.62 -10.70
CA TRP A 455 -1.42 -1.48 -12.16
C TRP A 455 -1.96 -0.12 -12.57
N PHE A 456 -1.60 0.30 -13.78
CA PHE A 456 -2.28 1.40 -14.47
C PHE A 456 -3.25 0.84 -15.49
N THR A 457 -4.47 1.34 -15.49
CA THR A 457 -5.46 1.00 -16.52
C THR A 457 -5.05 1.54 -17.89
N ALA A 458 -5.59 0.98 -18.97
CA ALA A 458 -5.32 1.48 -20.32
C ALA A 458 -5.73 2.97 -20.48
N GLU A 459 -6.80 3.39 -19.83
CA GLU A 459 -7.26 4.78 -19.81
C GLU A 459 -6.28 5.70 -19.09
N GLU A 460 -5.82 5.32 -17.89
CA GLU A 460 -4.81 6.05 -17.14
C GLU A 460 -3.49 6.18 -17.91
N LYS A 461 -3.05 5.11 -18.58
CA LYS A 461 -1.87 5.14 -19.46
C LYS A 461 -2.07 6.10 -20.64
N ALA A 462 -3.24 6.06 -21.29
CA ALA A 462 -3.56 6.96 -22.41
C ALA A 462 -3.61 8.43 -21.98
N GLN A 463 -4.00 8.74 -20.75
CA GLN A 463 -4.00 10.09 -20.17
C GLN A 463 -2.59 10.54 -19.71
N GLY A 464 -1.60 9.65 -19.73
CA GLY A 464 -0.26 9.92 -19.23
C GLY A 464 -0.17 10.01 -17.71
N MET A 465 -0.98 9.22 -17.00
CA MET A 465 -1.00 9.13 -15.53
C MET A 465 0.36 8.72 -14.94
N PRO A 466 1.07 7.68 -15.44
CA PRO A 466 2.38 7.31 -14.94
C PRO A 466 3.38 8.47 -15.00
N GLN A 467 3.42 9.18 -16.14
CA GLN A 467 4.27 10.34 -16.34
C GLN A 467 3.89 11.50 -15.40
N ALA A 468 2.59 11.70 -15.19
CA ALA A 468 2.10 12.74 -14.30
C ALA A 468 2.51 12.47 -12.84
N LEU A 469 2.47 11.22 -12.40
CA LEU A 469 2.85 10.82 -11.04
C LEU A 469 4.35 10.93 -10.80
N LEU A 470 5.18 10.44 -11.74
CA LEU A 470 6.62 10.57 -11.63
C LEU A 470 7.04 12.04 -11.55
N ALA A 471 6.49 12.87 -12.45
CA ALA A 471 6.72 14.31 -12.45
C ALA A 471 6.25 14.96 -11.15
N ALA A 472 5.09 14.54 -10.60
CA ALA A 472 4.58 15.07 -9.34
C ALA A 472 5.52 14.81 -8.16
N GLY A 473 6.17 13.64 -8.10
CA GLY A 473 7.23 13.33 -7.13
C GLY A 473 8.45 14.22 -7.32
N GLN A 474 8.85 14.50 -8.57
CA GLN A 474 10.01 15.32 -8.90
C GLN A 474 9.78 16.79 -8.53
N TYR A 475 8.76 17.44 -9.10
CA TYR A 475 8.54 18.87 -8.83
C TYR A 475 7.96 19.14 -7.44
N GLY A 476 7.20 18.20 -6.87
CA GLY A 476 6.72 18.32 -5.50
C GLY A 476 7.88 18.37 -4.50
N MET A 477 8.89 17.50 -4.67
CA MET A 477 10.08 17.52 -3.85
C MET A 477 10.87 18.83 -4.06
N CYS A 478 11.06 19.28 -5.30
CA CYS A 478 11.70 20.55 -5.60
C CYS A 478 11.04 21.73 -4.89
N HIS A 479 9.73 21.85 -5.04
CA HIS A 479 8.92 22.90 -4.42
C HIS A 479 9.06 22.92 -2.90
N ASN A 480 8.89 21.75 -2.26
CA ASN A 480 8.88 21.66 -0.80
C ASN A 480 10.27 21.89 -0.19
N LEU A 481 11.35 21.53 -0.89
CA LEU A 481 12.71 21.89 -0.46
C LEU A 481 12.97 23.38 -0.56
N LEU A 482 12.48 24.07 -1.60
CA LEU A 482 12.58 25.52 -1.73
C LEU A 482 11.78 26.25 -0.64
N ASP A 483 10.54 25.83 -0.39
CA ASP A 483 9.70 26.40 0.68
C ASP A 483 10.35 26.22 2.06
N TYR A 484 10.93 25.03 2.30
CA TYR A 484 11.68 24.75 3.52
C TYR A 484 12.93 25.64 3.66
N ILE A 485 13.72 25.82 2.58
CA ILE A 485 14.88 26.70 2.59
C ILE A 485 14.46 28.14 2.92
N ASP A 486 13.41 28.64 2.31
CA ASP A 486 12.89 29.97 2.58
C ASP A 486 12.46 30.13 4.05
N ALA A 487 11.87 29.08 4.63
CA ALA A 487 11.45 29.09 6.03
C ALA A 487 12.65 29.14 6.98
N ILE A 488 13.69 28.32 6.76
CA ILE A 488 14.88 28.30 7.64
C ILE A 488 15.74 29.57 7.48
N GLU A 489 15.80 30.18 6.28
CA GLU A 489 16.49 31.44 6.05
C GLU A 489 15.79 32.63 6.77
N LYS A 490 14.44 32.61 6.82
CA LYS A 490 13.66 33.64 7.55
C LYS A 490 13.80 33.51 9.06
N ASP A 491 13.85 32.28 9.59
CA ASP A 491 13.96 32.03 11.03
C ASP A 491 15.35 32.41 11.57
N GLY A 492 16.39 32.38 10.77
CA GLY A 492 17.74 32.84 11.10
C GLY A 492 18.40 32.11 12.28
N THR A 493 17.82 31.02 12.77
CA THR A 493 18.32 30.23 13.90
C THR A 493 19.48 29.32 13.49
N ASN A 494 20.21 28.78 14.46
CA ASN A 494 21.42 27.96 14.31
C ASN A 494 21.27 26.84 13.26
N LEU A 495 21.64 27.12 12.01
CA LEU A 495 21.61 26.15 10.92
C LEU A 495 22.63 25.04 11.19
N THR A 496 22.18 23.79 11.12
CA THR A 496 23.05 22.63 11.17
C THR A 496 23.93 22.56 9.89
N GLU A 497 24.88 21.66 9.87
CA GLU A 497 25.70 21.42 8.67
C GLU A 497 24.82 20.97 7.48
N GLY A 498 23.85 20.08 7.73
CA GLY A 498 22.90 19.63 6.71
C GLY A 498 22.00 20.76 6.20
N HIS A 499 21.55 21.68 7.06
CA HIS A 499 20.78 22.86 6.62
C HIS A 499 21.63 23.76 5.71
N ARG A 500 22.89 24.04 6.07
CA ARG A 500 23.79 24.85 5.22
C ARG A 500 24.04 24.19 3.87
N LEU A 501 24.22 22.86 3.86
CA LEU A 501 24.36 22.10 2.61
C LEU A 501 23.11 22.23 1.75
N LEU A 502 21.91 22.09 2.34
CA LEU A 502 20.65 22.23 1.60
C LEU A 502 20.47 23.65 1.05
N VAL A 503 20.78 24.69 1.82
CA VAL A 503 20.74 26.08 1.36
C VAL A 503 21.69 26.30 0.19
N SER A 504 22.88 25.67 0.18
CA SER A 504 23.82 25.76 -0.95
C SER A 504 23.26 25.17 -2.25
N CYS A 505 22.27 24.26 -2.17
CA CYS A 505 21.57 23.71 -3.34
C CYS A 505 20.50 24.65 -3.92
N LYS A 506 20.13 25.73 -3.22
CA LYS A 506 19.04 26.63 -3.65
C LYS A 506 19.15 27.11 -5.12
N PRO A 507 20.32 27.47 -5.67
CA PRO A 507 20.41 27.87 -7.07
C PRO A 507 20.02 26.76 -8.06
N GLN A 508 20.40 25.50 -7.77
CA GLN A 508 20.04 24.35 -8.61
C GLN A 508 18.53 24.06 -8.50
N LEU A 509 17.97 24.14 -7.29
CA LEU A 509 16.54 23.95 -7.04
C LEU A 509 15.72 25.02 -7.77
N LEU A 510 16.12 26.29 -7.73
CA LEU A 510 15.45 27.38 -8.45
C LEU A 510 15.47 27.17 -9.97
N ALA A 511 16.61 26.77 -10.52
CA ALA A 511 16.74 26.47 -11.95
C ALA A 511 15.86 25.27 -12.36
N ALA A 512 15.79 24.23 -11.53
CA ALA A 512 14.91 23.08 -11.75
C ALA A 512 13.43 23.49 -11.65
N TRP A 513 13.06 24.28 -10.64
CA TRP A 513 11.69 24.76 -10.45
C TRP A 513 11.21 25.59 -11.64
N GLN A 514 12.04 26.47 -12.17
CA GLN A 514 11.71 27.23 -13.37
C GLN A 514 11.41 26.33 -14.56
N LYS A 515 12.21 25.29 -14.79
CA LYS A 515 11.93 24.29 -15.84
C LYS A 515 10.62 23.53 -15.62
N PHE A 516 10.29 23.17 -14.37
CA PHE A 516 9.02 22.53 -14.04
C PHE A 516 7.82 23.46 -14.30
N GLN A 517 7.96 24.75 -14.05
CA GLN A 517 6.93 25.74 -14.35
C GLN A 517 6.61 25.80 -15.86
N GLU A 518 7.62 25.65 -16.72
CA GLU A 518 7.47 25.64 -18.17
C GLU A 518 6.97 24.27 -18.68
N ASN A 519 7.58 23.17 -18.20
CA ASN A 519 7.24 21.81 -18.55
C ASN A 519 7.31 20.89 -17.31
N PRO A 520 6.18 20.55 -16.70
CA PRO A 520 6.16 19.71 -15.50
C PRO A 520 6.83 18.33 -15.67
N ARG A 521 6.90 17.83 -16.92
CA ARG A 521 7.40 16.48 -17.25
C ARG A 521 8.80 16.49 -17.87
N TRP A 522 9.55 17.58 -17.78
CA TRP A 522 10.86 17.69 -18.44
C TRP A 522 11.92 16.68 -18.00
N MET A 523 11.79 16.13 -16.77
CA MET A 523 12.69 15.11 -16.23
C MET A 523 12.15 13.67 -16.40
N VAL A 524 10.95 13.49 -16.93
CA VAL A 524 10.36 12.16 -17.08
C VAL A 524 11.07 11.41 -18.21
N PRO A 525 11.64 10.21 -17.97
CA PRO A 525 12.30 9.44 -19.00
C PRO A 525 11.31 8.98 -20.08
N ASP A 526 11.76 8.95 -21.32
CA ASP A 526 10.99 8.41 -22.44
C ASP A 526 11.11 6.88 -22.50
N VAL A 527 10.15 6.19 -21.89
CA VAL A 527 10.12 4.70 -21.84
C VAL A 527 9.27 4.08 -22.95
N THR A 528 8.78 4.89 -23.92
CA THR A 528 7.93 4.38 -25.02
C THR A 528 8.74 3.65 -26.11
N ARG A 529 10.06 3.57 -26.00
CA ARG A 529 10.99 3.04 -27.02
C ARG A 529 11.71 1.75 -26.64
N SER A 530 11.36 1.07 -25.54
CA SER A 530 11.99 -0.21 -25.19
C SER A 530 11.12 -1.42 -25.54
#